data_45aa2b6107477e2f2abfb2858e0f6791
#
_entry.id   45aa2b6107477e2f2abfb2858e0f6791
#
_cell.length_a   1.000
_cell.length_b   1.000
_cell.length_c   1.000
_cell.angle_alpha   90.00
_cell.angle_beta   90.00
_cell.angle_gamma   90.00
#
_symmetry.space_group_name_H-M   'P 1'
#
loop_
_entity.id
_entity.type
_entity.pdbx_description
1 polymer ?
#
loop_
_entity_poly.entity_id
_entity_poly.type
_entity_poly.pdbx_seq_one_letter_code
_entity_poly.pdbx_strand_id
1 'polypeptide(L)'
;MATIFRIKQWQKLYETHETKKYKRLGWIKSPCDLQSTGLSIIREHDDAAGIIGVWELLRQYAASREAPRDGMIGRIDSPLSLRAIAIAIGLPEKIVVTAMPILVSVGWIEEIKTGD
;
A
#
# COMPACT_ATOMS: atom_id res chain seq x y z
N MET A 1 12.40 5.60 -17.00
CA MET A 1 12.34 5.54 -15.52
C MET A 1 10.93 5.21 -15.09
N ALA A 2 10.78 4.24 -14.25
CA ALA A 2 9.47 3.82 -13.78
C ALA A 2 9.33 4.12 -12.28
N THR A 3 8.09 4.24 -11.81
CA THR A 3 7.79 4.45 -10.40
C THR A 3 7.23 3.17 -9.82
N ILE A 4 7.77 2.77 -8.68
CA ILE A 4 7.23 1.67 -7.88
C ILE A 4 6.76 2.25 -6.55
N PHE A 5 5.62 1.77 -6.08
CA PHE A 5 5.09 2.17 -4.78
C PHE A 5 5.45 1.12 -3.73
N ARG A 6 5.72 1.57 -2.52
CA ARG A 6 6.01 0.69 -1.40
C ARG A 6 5.34 1.23 -0.14
N ILE A 7 4.69 0.34 0.61
CA ILE A 7 4.15 0.69 1.92
C ILE A 7 5.32 0.91 2.88
N LYS A 8 5.37 2.09 3.49
CA LYS A 8 6.46 2.43 4.39
C LYS A 8 6.44 1.57 5.64
N GLN A 9 7.62 1.24 6.13
CA GLN A 9 7.82 0.54 7.40
C GLN A 9 7.10 -0.80 7.46
N TRP A 10 6.98 -1.50 6.31
CA TRP A 10 6.29 -2.77 6.27
C TRP A 10 6.83 -3.75 7.29
N GLN A 11 8.16 -3.91 7.37
CA GLN A 11 8.79 -4.85 8.30
C GLN A 11 8.47 -4.50 9.75
N LYS A 12 8.46 -3.22 10.09
CA LYS A 12 8.22 -2.77 11.45
C LYS A 12 6.75 -2.91 11.86
N LEU A 13 5.83 -2.57 10.95
CA LEU A 13 4.40 -2.47 11.27
C LEU A 13 3.63 -3.76 11.04
N TYR A 14 4.02 -4.56 10.04
CA TYR A 14 3.20 -5.68 9.58
C TYR A 14 3.87 -7.04 9.66
N GLU A 15 5.20 -7.09 9.79
CA GLU A 15 5.90 -8.37 9.92
C GLU A 15 6.37 -8.58 11.35
N THR A 16 6.27 -9.82 11.81
CA THR A 16 6.79 -10.25 13.09
C THR A 16 7.72 -11.42 12.85
N HIS A 17 8.42 -11.87 13.89
CA HIS A 17 9.21 -13.10 13.81
C HIS A 17 8.35 -14.27 13.31
N GLU A 18 7.11 -14.34 13.78
CA GLU A 18 6.20 -15.42 13.41
C GLU A 18 5.71 -15.30 11.97
N THR A 19 5.30 -14.10 11.51
CA THR A 19 4.77 -13.93 10.16
C THR A 19 5.81 -14.23 9.08
N LYS A 20 7.08 -13.98 9.37
CA LYS A 20 8.16 -14.21 8.40
C LYS A 20 8.34 -15.68 8.04
N LYS A 21 7.79 -16.59 8.85
CA LYS A 21 7.85 -18.03 8.60
C LYS A 21 6.86 -18.48 7.52
N TYR A 22 5.85 -17.69 7.23
CA TYR A 22 4.80 -18.07 6.28
C TYR A 22 5.11 -17.54 4.89
N LYS A 23 4.89 -18.38 3.88
CA LYS A 23 5.09 -18.00 2.49
C LYS A 23 4.12 -16.88 2.10
N ARG A 24 2.87 -16.97 2.53
CA ARG A 24 1.84 -15.95 2.34
C ARG A 24 1.07 -15.76 3.63
N LEU A 25 0.56 -14.54 3.84
CA LEU A 25 -0.24 -14.23 5.02
C LEU A 25 -1.72 -14.23 4.67
N GLY A 26 -2.51 -14.86 5.54
CA GLY A 26 -3.97 -14.77 5.47
C GLY A 26 -4.55 -13.62 6.28
N TRP A 27 -3.71 -12.95 7.07
CA TRP A 27 -4.11 -11.80 7.90
C TRP A 27 -2.89 -10.94 8.21
N ILE A 28 -3.13 -9.72 8.64
CA ILE A 28 -2.07 -8.82 9.09
C ILE A 28 -2.54 -8.08 10.33
N LYS A 29 -1.57 -7.68 11.17
CA LYS A 29 -1.84 -6.70 12.20
C LYS A 29 -2.05 -5.35 11.55
N SER A 30 -3.00 -4.59 12.06
CA SER A 30 -3.27 -3.25 11.56
C SER A 30 -3.11 -2.25 12.71
N PRO A 31 -2.29 -1.21 12.55
CA PRO A 31 -2.18 -0.18 13.57
C PRO A 31 -3.55 0.45 13.83
N CYS A 32 -3.93 0.53 15.11
CA CYS A 32 -5.19 1.12 15.52
C CYS A 32 -4.94 2.53 16.03
N ASP A 33 -4.66 3.44 15.11
CA ASP A 33 -4.37 4.83 15.45
C ASP A 33 -5.30 5.77 14.68
N LEU A 34 -6.51 5.93 15.21
CA LEU A 34 -7.51 6.82 14.62
C LEU A 34 -7.16 8.29 14.78
N GLN A 35 -6.14 8.61 15.57
CA GLN A 35 -5.72 9.99 15.82
C GLN A 35 -4.45 10.37 15.03
N SER A 36 -3.99 9.49 14.15
CA SER A 36 -2.79 9.79 13.37
C SER A 36 -2.98 11.02 12.50
N THR A 37 -1.89 11.75 12.28
CA THR A 37 -1.92 12.93 11.42
C THR A 37 -2.33 12.57 10.00
N GLY A 38 -1.81 11.46 9.47
CA GLY A 38 -2.17 11.01 8.13
C GLY A 38 -3.66 10.74 7.97
N LEU A 39 -4.26 10.05 8.93
CA LEU A 39 -5.70 9.76 8.89
C LEU A 39 -6.51 11.04 9.02
N SER A 40 -6.08 11.98 9.86
CA SER A 40 -6.75 13.27 10.00
C SER A 40 -6.77 14.04 8.67
N ILE A 41 -5.67 14.02 7.94
CA ILE A 41 -5.60 14.66 6.62
C ILE A 41 -6.54 13.98 5.63
N ILE A 42 -6.54 12.65 5.60
CA ILE A 42 -7.39 11.88 4.69
C ILE A 42 -8.87 12.17 4.95
N ARG A 43 -9.28 12.28 6.22
CA ARG A 43 -10.67 12.54 6.58
C ARG A 43 -11.22 13.86 6.03
N GLU A 44 -10.34 14.81 5.70
CA GLU A 44 -10.75 16.09 5.12
C GLU A 44 -11.09 16.01 3.64
N HIS A 45 -10.76 14.91 2.97
CA HIS A 45 -11.05 14.74 1.55
C HIS A 45 -12.47 14.24 1.34
N ASP A 46 -13.11 14.71 0.27
CA ASP A 46 -14.46 14.27 -0.09
C ASP A 46 -14.51 12.77 -0.34
N ASP A 47 -13.41 12.20 -0.83
CA ASP A 47 -13.31 10.78 -1.15
C ASP A 47 -12.55 9.99 -0.07
N ALA A 48 -12.67 10.40 1.18
CA ALA A 48 -11.95 9.77 2.29
C ALA A 48 -12.17 8.25 2.35
N ALA A 49 -13.43 7.82 2.19
CA ALA A 49 -13.76 6.39 2.23
C ALA A 49 -13.05 5.62 1.12
N GLY A 50 -13.00 6.17 -0.09
CA GLY A 50 -12.31 5.54 -1.22
C GLY A 50 -10.80 5.45 -0.98
N ILE A 51 -10.21 6.51 -0.45
CA ILE A 51 -8.78 6.54 -0.12
C ILE A 51 -8.44 5.48 0.92
N ILE A 52 -9.25 5.39 1.98
CA ILE A 52 -9.06 4.37 3.03
C ILE A 52 -9.25 2.98 2.46
N GLY A 53 -10.23 2.79 1.57
CA GLY A 53 -10.46 1.52 0.90
C GLY A 53 -9.26 1.07 0.06
N VAL A 54 -8.67 1.98 -0.71
CA VAL A 54 -7.46 1.68 -1.47
C VAL A 54 -6.33 1.28 -0.52
N TRP A 55 -6.14 2.03 0.57
CA TRP A 55 -5.11 1.74 1.56
C TRP A 55 -5.27 0.33 2.14
N GLU A 56 -6.48 -0.03 2.56
CA GLU A 56 -6.74 -1.36 3.12
C GLU A 56 -6.40 -2.47 2.13
N LEU A 57 -6.84 -2.32 0.88
CA LEU A 57 -6.62 -3.36 -0.13
C LEU A 57 -5.16 -3.44 -0.55
N LEU A 58 -4.43 -2.33 -0.55
CA LEU A 58 -2.99 -2.36 -0.81
C LEU A 58 -2.25 -3.13 0.27
N ARG A 59 -2.62 -2.96 1.53
CA ARG A 59 -2.01 -3.72 2.63
C ARG A 59 -2.28 -5.22 2.46
N GLN A 60 -3.51 -5.58 2.10
CA GLN A 60 -3.84 -6.98 1.84
C GLN A 60 -3.06 -7.53 0.64
N TYR A 61 -2.92 -6.73 -0.41
CA TYR A 61 -2.12 -7.13 -1.56
C TYR A 61 -0.66 -7.42 -1.15
N ALA A 62 -0.04 -6.51 -0.41
CA ALA A 62 1.34 -6.68 0.02
C ALA A 62 1.50 -7.90 0.94
N ALA A 63 0.50 -8.16 1.80
CA ALA A 63 0.51 -9.31 2.69
C ALA A 63 0.36 -10.64 1.95
N SER A 64 -0.36 -10.64 0.82
CA SER A 64 -0.59 -11.86 0.04
C SER A 64 0.61 -12.28 -0.79
N ARG A 65 1.65 -11.45 -0.86
CA ARG A 65 2.86 -11.75 -1.64
C ARG A 65 3.71 -12.79 -0.94
N GLU A 66 4.55 -13.48 -1.72
CA GLU A 66 5.46 -14.46 -1.16
C GLU A 66 6.54 -13.80 -0.32
N ALA A 67 6.93 -14.47 0.75
CA ALA A 67 8.06 -14.01 1.57
C ALA A 67 9.37 -14.07 0.78
N PRO A 68 10.33 -13.19 1.03
CA PRO A 68 10.23 -12.09 2.00
C PRO A 68 9.37 -10.93 1.48
N ARG A 69 8.52 -10.40 2.34
CA ARG A 69 7.65 -9.27 2.01
C ARG A 69 8.27 -7.99 2.52
N ASP A 70 8.17 -6.92 1.74
CA ASP A 70 8.77 -5.63 2.08
C ASP A 70 7.83 -4.46 1.81
N GLY A 71 6.54 -4.75 1.56
CA GLY A 71 5.55 -3.72 1.30
C GLY A 71 5.50 -3.23 -0.14
N MET A 72 6.26 -3.84 -1.03
CA MET A 72 6.28 -3.43 -2.44
C MET A 72 4.93 -3.69 -3.11
N ILE A 73 4.50 -2.74 -3.92
CA ILE A 73 3.34 -2.87 -4.79
C ILE A 73 3.88 -3.09 -6.20
N GLY A 74 3.97 -4.36 -6.57
CA GLY A 74 4.64 -4.76 -7.82
C GLY A 74 6.07 -5.22 -7.56
N ARG A 75 6.87 -5.22 -8.61
CA ARG A 75 8.28 -5.63 -8.57
C ARG A 75 9.14 -4.56 -9.20
N ILE A 76 10.41 -4.48 -8.78
CA ILE A 76 11.36 -3.53 -9.35
C ILE A 76 11.53 -3.77 -10.85
N ASP A 77 11.57 -5.03 -11.26
CA ASP A 77 11.72 -5.39 -12.67
C ASP A 77 10.41 -5.37 -13.46
N SER A 78 9.29 -5.19 -12.78
CA SER A 78 7.96 -5.18 -13.40
C SER A 78 7.04 -4.24 -12.62
N PRO A 79 7.27 -2.92 -12.71
CA PRO A 79 6.44 -1.94 -11.98
C PRO A 79 5.01 -1.96 -12.48
N LEU A 80 4.07 -1.78 -11.56
CA LEU A 80 2.64 -1.72 -11.89
C LEU A 80 2.22 -0.28 -12.16
N SER A 81 1.49 -0.07 -13.27
CA SER A 81 0.80 1.19 -13.52
C SER A 81 -0.35 1.35 -12.51
N LEU A 82 -0.90 2.55 -12.39
CA LEU A 82 -2.07 2.78 -11.54
C LEU A 82 -3.25 1.92 -11.98
N ARG A 83 -3.41 1.72 -13.29
CA ARG A 83 -4.46 0.83 -13.81
C ARG A 83 -4.23 -0.62 -13.37
N ALA A 84 -2.99 -1.09 -13.47
CA ALA A 84 -2.67 -2.46 -13.04
C ALA A 84 -2.88 -2.65 -11.55
N ILE A 85 -2.54 -1.64 -10.74
CA ILE A 85 -2.80 -1.66 -9.30
C ILE A 85 -4.31 -1.76 -9.05
N ALA A 86 -5.10 -0.96 -9.76
CA ALA A 86 -6.56 -1.00 -9.61
C ALA A 86 -7.12 -2.38 -9.92
N ILE A 87 -6.63 -3.02 -10.98
CA ILE A 87 -7.04 -4.38 -11.32
C ILE A 87 -6.64 -5.36 -10.22
N ALA A 88 -5.42 -5.24 -9.70
CA ALA A 88 -4.90 -6.14 -8.68
C ALA A 88 -5.69 -6.08 -7.38
N ILE A 89 -6.16 -4.89 -6.98
CA ILE A 89 -6.92 -4.73 -5.74
C ILE A 89 -8.44 -4.72 -5.95
N GLY A 90 -8.90 -4.73 -7.21
CA GLY A 90 -10.32 -4.86 -7.50
C GLY A 90 -11.14 -3.59 -7.33
N LEU A 91 -10.55 -2.42 -7.54
CA LEU A 91 -11.24 -1.15 -7.45
C LEU A 91 -11.19 -0.40 -8.78
N PRO A 92 -12.15 0.53 -9.02
CA PRO A 92 -12.10 1.37 -10.22
C PRO A 92 -10.81 2.19 -10.28
N GLU A 93 -10.26 2.32 -11.47
CA GLU A 93 -9.00 3.03 -11.68
C GLU A 93 -9.06 4.47 -11.15
N LYS A 94 -10.17 5.17 -11.36
CA LYS A 94 -10.28 6.58 -10.94
C LYS A 94 -10.13 6.74 -9.44
N ILE A 95 -10.57 5.76 -8.65
CA ILE A 95 -10.41 5.81 -7.19
C ILE A 95 -8.93 5.67 -6.83
N VAL A 96 -8.22 4.77 -7.50
CA VAL A 96 -6.78 4.55 -7.28
C VAL A 96 -5.99 5.79 -7.71
N VAL A 97 -6.32 6.39 -8.85
CA VAL A 97 -5.66 7.60 -9.35
C VAL A 97 -5.80 8.75 -8.34
N THR A 98 -6.94 8.87 -7.69
CA THR A 98 -7.16 9.88 -6.65
C THR A 98 -6.41 9.55 -5.37
N ALA A 99 -6.45 8.28 -4.94
CA ALA A 99 -5.93 7.87 -3.64
C ALA A 99 -4.40 7.84 -3.58
N MET A 100 -3.72 7.35 -4.62
CA MET A 100 -2.28 7.11 -4.54
C MET A 100 -1.46 8.37 -4.23
N PRO A 101 -1.68 9.52 -4.88
CA PRO A 101 -0.92 10.72 -4.53
C PRO A 101 -1.15 11.16 -3.09
N ILE A 102 -2.37 10.97 -2.58
CA ILE A 102 -2.70 11.36 -1.21
C ILE A 102 -2.00 10.45 -0.22
N LEU A 103 -2.00 9.14 -0.46
CA LEU A 103 -1.31 8.17 0.40
C LEU A 103 0.21 8.42 0.42
N VAL A 104 0.77 8.84 -0.70
CA VAL A 104 2.18 9.23 -0.76
C VAL A 104 2.40 10.51 0.03
N SER A 105 1.53 11.50 -0.11
CA SER A 105 1.69 12.79 0.57
C SER A 105 1.60 12.67 2.08
N VAL A 106 0.78 11.77 2.62
CA VAL A 106 0.69 11.57 4.07
C VAL A 106 1.77 10.64 4.60
N GLY A 107 2.61 10.09 3.72
CA GLY A 107 3.77 9.30 4.13
C GLY A 107 3.50 7.84 4.44
N TRP A 108 2.34 7.32 4.06
CA TRP A 108 2.02 5.89 4.25
C TRP A 108 2.60 5.02 3.15
N ILE A 109 2.75 5.60 1.97
CA ILE A 109 3.34 4.94 0.80
C ILE A 109 4.48 5.82 0.31
N GLU A 110 5.56 5.20 -0.17
CA GLU A 110 6.65 5.94 -0.80
C GLU A 110 6.77 5.54 -2.27
N GLU A 111 7.24 6.48 -3.06
CA GLU A 111 7.57 6.25 -4.46
C GLU A 111 9.05 5.92 -4.56
N ILE A 112 9.36 4.85 -5.28
CA ILE A 112 10.73 4.47 -5.58
C ILE A 112 10.90 4.62 -7.09
N LYS A 113 11.84 5.47 -7.51
CA LYS A 113 12.14 5.61 -8.93
C LYS A 113 13.15 4.54 -9.31
N THR A 114 12.81 3.75 -10.31
CA THR A 114 13.74 2.75 -10.81
C THR A 114 14.72 3.41 -11.77
N GLY A 115 15.98 2.99 -11.69
CA GLY A 115 16.98 3.44 -12.65
C GLY A 115 16.70 2.87 -14.05
N ASP A 116 17.21 3.52 -15.03
CA ASP A 116 17.06 3.10 -16.43
C ASP A 116 18.13 2.14 -16.83
#